data_fbc4650c9217ca64fb95346431a3b6de
#
_entry.id   fbc4650c9217ca64fb95346431a3b6de
#
_cell.length_a   1.000
_cell.length_b   1.000
_cell.length_c   1.000
_cell.angle_alpha   90.00
_cell.angle_beta   90.00
_cell.angle_gamma   90.00
#
_symmetry.space_group_name_H-M   'P 1'
#
loop_
_entity.id
_entity.type
_entity.pdbx_description
1 polymer ?
#
loop_
_entity_poly.entity_id
_entity_poly.type
_entity_poly.pdbx_seq_one_letter_code
_entity_poly.pdbx_strand_id
1 'polypeptide(L)'
;MNYDTPRRATSADNSGLLALAAACPMRAGLTLCVRREPDFFALNRLQGDRWDVGVVDGGRAGVIGCIATAERLAYVNGAPAPTAYVSDLKVHPAFRGRRNGTGSVADALTAYARDTLGATDPRMLVLITVLAGNAVMTPRLPGPRGLPRLSRFATIRTFAVPLFILRRLGAPEGLCVRPAEERDVDEMAALWRGVAPQRQLAPVLRADDFSRLFADAPGLSLSSYWIARHACGRLAGFVALWDQHRLKNTVVQRYSLRAALFRYGFNLAAPLVGAPRLPAPGAPLRCLSAFQVCVPATEPGVLRALLVAGARAAASSPYAFCTIGLDVTDPLTRALTGCWAQTTVVHAYVSTPAGAYEGPSLGALPLHFETALV
;
A
#
# COMPACT_ATOMS: atom_id res chain seq x y z
N MET A 1 11.09 30.82 13.50
CA MET A 1 12.05 29.75 13.19
C MET A 1 12.02 29.57 11.69
N ASN A 2 13.13 29.81 11.04
CA ASN A 2 13.26 29.50 9.63
C ASN A 2 13.50 28.00 9.50
N TYR A 3 12.88 27.37 8.51
CA TYR A 3 13.23 26.04 8.02
C TYR A 3 13.72 26.19 6.58
N ASP A 4 14.56 25.25 6.17
CA ASP A 4 15.19 25.29 4.86
C ASP A 4 14.19 24.99 3.73
N THR A 5 14.53 25.39 2.52
CA THR A 5 13.79 24.94 1.33
C THR A 5 13.91 23.43 1.18
N PRO A 6 12.86 22.73 0.68
CA PRO A 6 12.97 21.31 0.42
C PRO A 6 14.13 20.99 -0.51
N ARG A 7 14.83 19.92 -0.20
CA ARG A 7 15.89 19.34 -1.03
C ARG A 7 15.69 17.84 -1.21
N ARG A 8 16.35 17.29 -2.19
CA ARG A 8 16.41 15.83 -2.35
C ARG A 8 17.11 15.20 -1.15
N ALA A 9 16.53 14.11 -0.62
CA ALA A 9 17.15 13.32 0.43
C ALA A 9 18.31 12.49 -0.11
N THR A 10 19.27 12.25 0.76
CA THR A 10 20.42 11.38 0.53
C THR A 10 20.42 10.24 1.54
N SER A 11 21.33 9.28 1.40
CA SER A 11 21.49 8.20 2.38
C SER A 11 21.81 8.70 3.79
N ALA A 12 22.43 9.87 3.92
CA ALA A 12 22.73 10.52 5.22
C ALA A 12 21.45 10.93 5.97
N ASP A 13 20.34 11.17 5.26
CA ASP A 13 19.05 11.54 5.84
C ASP A 13 18.26 10.35 6.40
N ASN A 14 18.72 9.11 6.15
CA ASN A 14 17.99 7.90 6.51
C ASN A 14 17.57 7.87 7.98
N SER A 15 18.48 8.13 8.90
CA SER A 15 18.18 8.13 10.34
C SER A 15 17.15 9.19 10.74
N GLY A 16 17.24 10.39 10.14
CA GLY A 16 16.28 11.48 10.35
C GLY A 16 14.89 11.15 9.81
N LEU A 17 14.82 10.51 8.64
CA LEU A 17 13.56 10.04 8.03
C LEU A 17 12.91 8.93 8.85
N LEU A 18 13.66 7.97 9.37
CA LEU A 18 13.17 6.93 10.27
C LEU A 18 12.62 7.54 11.57
N ALA A 19 13.33 8.51 12.17
CA ALA A 19 12.87 9.23 13.35
C ALA A 19 11.58 10.02 13.08
N LEU A 20 11.50 10.72 11.93
CA LEU A 20 10.29 11.44 11.51
C LEU A 20 9.10 10.49 11.32
N ALA A 21 9.31 9.33 10.69
CA ALA A 21 8.25 8.33 10.50
C ALA A 21 7.72 7.83 11.85
N ALA A 22 8.62 7.55 12.81
CA ALA A 22 8.25 7.14 14.16
C ALA A 22 7.49 8.24 14.94
N ALA A 23 7.80 9.51 14.70
CA ALA A 23 7.12 10.67 15.31
C ALA A 23 5.73 10.95 14.71
N CYS A 24 5.37 10.31 13.59
CA CYS A 24 4.11 10.53 12.87
C CYS A 24 3.19 9.31 12.89
N PRO A 25 2.75 8.80 14.07
CA PRO A 25 1.88 7.63 14.13
C PRO A 25 0.48 7.93 13.56
N MET A 26 -0.15 6.88 13.04
CA MET A 26 -1.56 6.91 12.64
C MET A 26 -2.43 6.67 13.87
N ARG A 27 -3.38 7.57 14.13
CA ARG A 27 -4.29 7.51 15.28
C ARG A 27 -5.69 7.12 14.83
N ALA A 28 -6.16 5.98 15.34
CA ALA A 28 -7.53 5.51 15.23
C ALA A 28 -7.91 4.86 16.58
N GLY A 29 -8.79 3.86 16.60
CA GLY A 29 -9.03 3.03 17.81
C GLY A 29 -7.76 2.32 18.33
N LEU A 30 -6.78 2.13 17.45
CA LEU A 30 -5.40 1.75 17.75
C LEU A 30 -4.48 2.89 17.31
N THR A 31 -3.40 3.14 18.06
CA THR A 31 -2.29 3.98 17.58
C THR A 31 -1.26 3.07 16.94
N LEU A 32 -1.17 3.14 15.62
CA LEU A 32 -0.24 2.34 14.82
C LEU A 32 0.91 3.21 14.33
N CYS A 33 2.11 2.67 14.36
CA CYS A 33 3.29 3.27 13.76
C CYS A 33 3.86 2.30 12.72
N VAL A 34 4.10 2.78 11.51
CA VAL A 34 4.83 2.03 10.50
C VAL A 34 6.31 2.36 10.64
N ARG A 35 7.11 1.39 11.03
CA ARG A 35 8.56 1.47 11.11
C ARG A 35 9.16 0.87 9.85
N ARG A 36 10.21 1.49 9.33
CA ARG A 36 10.89 1.10 8.08
C ARG A 36 12.37 0.81 8.27
N GLU A 37 12.79 0.48 9.49
CA GLU A 37 14.18 0.12 9.74
C GLU A 37 14.58 -1.14 8.95
N PRO A 38 15.84 -1.22 8.47
CA PRO A 38 16.91 -0.22 8.61
C PRO A 38 16.92 0.88 7.55
N ASP A 39 16.12 0.78 6.50
CA ASP A 39 16.19 1.66 5.33
C ASP A 39 14.83 2.26 4.97
N PHE A 40 14.71 3.58 5.17
CA PHE A 40 13.49 4.32 4.82
C PHE A 40 13.18 4.26 3.32
N PHE A 41 14.20 4.25 2.47
CA PHE A 41 14.06 4.34 1.02
C PHE A 41 13.65 3.00 0.37
N ALA A 42 13.79 1.88 1.08
CA ALA A 42 13.52 0.56 0.54
C ALA A 42 12.09 0.42 -0.04
N LEU A 43 11.09 0.98 0.64
CA LEU A 43 9.71 0.97 0.13
C LEU A 43 9.55 1.86 -1.11
N ASN A 44 10.21 3.03 -1.14
CA ASN A 44 10.10 3.96 -2.25
C ASN A 44 10.68 3.38 -3.54
N ARG A 45 11.77 2.59 -3.45
CA ARG A 45 12.35 1.84 -4.59
C ARG A 45 11.37 0.87 -5.23
N LEU A 46 10.44 0.31 -4.45
CA LEU A 46 9.45 -0.66 -4.93
C LEU A 46 8.17 0.01 -5.49
N GLN A 47 7.99 1.30 -5.26
CA GLN A 47 6.81 2.04 -5.71
C GLN A 47 6.87 2.46 -7.18
N GLY A 48 8.07 2.52 -7.77
CA GLY A 48 8.24 2.90 -9.18
C GLY A 48 9.69 2.77 -9.68
N ASP A 49 9.86 2.86 -10.99
CA ASP A 49 11.17 2.75 -11.66
C ASP A 49 12.05 3.99 -11.39
N ARG A 50 11.44 5.15 -11.22
CA ARG A 50 12.07 6.39 -10.78
C ARG A 50 11.39 6.83 -9.49
N TRP A 51 12.18 7.21 -8.51
CA TRP A 51 11.66 7.68 -7.23
C TRP A 51 12.52 8.81 -6.67
N ASP A 52 11.90 9.65 -5.88
CA ASP A 52 12.55 10.75 -5.17
C ASP A 52 11.93 10.92 -3.79
N VAL A 53 12.73 11.38 -2.84
CA VAL A 53 12.28 11.77 -1.50
C VAL A 53 12.76 13.18 -1.23
N GLY A 54 11.81 14.12 -1.10
CA GLY A 54 12.09 15.48 -0.66
C GLY A 54 12.08 15.59 0.86
N VAL A 55 13.03 16.32 1.43
CA VAL A 55 13.14 16.59 2.86
C VAL A 55 13.23 18.07 3.15
N VAL A 56 12.71 18.47 4.31
CA VAL A 56 12.91 19.78 4.90
C VAL A 56 13.70 19.61 6.19
N ASP A 57 14.80 20.35 6.30
CA ASP A 57 15.64 20.39 7.49
C ASP A 57 15.22 21.53 8.42
N GLY A 58 15.17 21.24 9.70
CA GLY A 58 14.89 22.20 10.78
C GLY A 58 16.14 22.61 11.56
N GLY A 59 17.31 22.46 10.98
CA GLY A 59 18.59 22.72 11.63
C GLY A 59 18.83 21.75 12.79
N ARG A 60 18.93 22.24 14.00
CA ARG A 60 19.14 21.40 15.20
C ARG A 60 18.00 20.37 15.44
N ALA A 61 16.84 20.55 14.83
CA ALA A 61 15.74 19.62 14.94
C ALA A 61 15.84 18.44 13.94
N GLY A 62 16.83 18.46 13.04
CA GLY A 62 17.01 17.47 11.97
C GLY A 62 15.87 17.49 10.95
N VAL A 63 15.56 16.35 10.34
CA VAL A 63 14.49 16.23 9.32
C VAL A 63 13.12 16.45 9.97
N ILE A 64 12.46 17.56 9.60
CA ILE A 64 11.15 17.96 10.13
C ILE A 64 9.98 17.67 9.19
N GLY A 65 10.27 17.34 7.95
CA GLY A 65 9.24 16.96 6.98
C GLY A 65 9.81 16.17 5.81
N CYS A 66 8.99 15.33 5.21
CA CYS A 66 9.32 14.61 3.98
C CYS A 66 8.09 14.43 3.09
N ILE A 67 8.35 14.16 1.80
CA ILE A 67 7.41 13.73 0.79
C ILE A 67 8.13 12.77 -0.16
N ALA A 68 7.44 11.78 -0.70
CA ALA A 68 8.02 10.88 -1.68
C ALA A 68 7.21 10.88 -2.98
N THR A 69 7.90 10.76 -4.10
CA THR A 69 7.33 10.54 -5.42
C THR A 69 7.90 9.28 -6.03
N ALA A 70 7.09 8.55 -6.80
CA ALA A 70 7.52 7.39 -7.55
C ALA A 70 6.80 7.36 -8.89
N GLU A 71 7.55 7.16 -9.97
CA GLU A 71 7.07 7.14 -11.36
C GLU A 71 7.19 5.74 -11.93
N ARG A 72 6.16 5.30 -12.67
CA ARG A 72 6.15 4.01 -13.37
C ARG A 72 5.21 4.02 -14.56
N LEU A 73 5.36 3.05 -15.45
CA LEU A 73 4.33 2.74 -16.43
C LEU A 73 3.18 1.97 -15.78
N ALA A 74 1.96 2.45 -15.97
CA ALA A 74 0.75 1.77 -15.52
C ALA A 74 -0.37 1.88 -16.57
N TYR A 75 -1.38 1.03 -16.45
CA TYR A 75 -2.51 1.07 -17.36
C TYR A 75 -3.48 2.19 -16.97
N VAL A 76 -3.72 3.10 -17.91
CA VAL A 76 -4.75 4.15 -17.83
C VAL A 76 -5.77 3.89 -18.92
N ASN A 77 -7.02 3.63 -18.56
CA ASN A 77 -8.07 3.22 -19.50
C ASN A 77 -7.67 2.06 -20.43
N GLY A 78 -6.91 1.10 -19.89
CA GLY A 78 -6.47 -0.09 -20.62
C GLY A 78 -5.19 0.09 -21.44
N ALA A 79 -4.64 1.30 -21.56
CA ALA A 79 -3.41 1.57 -22.30
C ALA A 79 -2.25 1.92 -21.35
N PRO A 80 -1.01 1.49 -21.62
CA PRO A 80 0.16 1.90 -20.86
C PRO A 80 0.39 3.41 -20.95
N ALA A 81 0.59 4.04 -19.79
CA ALA A 81 0.90 5.47 -19.71
C ALA A 81 1.86 5.74 -18.54
N PRO A 82 2.68 6.79 -18.60
CA PRO A 82 3.45 7.27 -17.46
C PRO A 82 2.51 7.74 -16.35
N THR A 83 2.78 7.28 -15.14
CA THR A 83 2.01 7.65 -13.95
C THR A 83 2.93 7.89 -12.78
N ALA A 84 2.50 8.68 -11.81
CA ALA A 84 3.23 8.87 -10.57
C ALA A 84 2.36 8.58 -9.35
N TYR A 85 3.00 8.19 -8.27
CA TYR A 85 2.41 8.07 -6.94
C TYR A 85 3.12 9.01 -5.99
N VAL A 86 2.34 9.85 -5.27
CA VAL A 86 2.86 10.72 -4.21
C VAL A 86 2.47 10.15 -2.86
N SER A 87 3.47 9.90 -2.04
CA SER A 87 3.35 9.26 -0.74
C SER A 87 4.16 9.99 0.34
N ASP A 88 4.09 9.50 1.56
CA ASP A 88 4.94 9.90 2.69
C ASP A 88 4.95 11.40 3.01
N LEU A 89 3.89 12.14 2.68
CA LEU A 89 3.79 13.52 3.17
C LEU A 89 3.68 13.50 4.69
N LYS A 90 4.80 13.72 5.35
CA LYS A 90 4.93 13.76 6.82
C LYS A 90 5.51 15.08 7.26
N VAL A 91 4.94 15.63 8.33
CA VAL A 91 5.49 16.81 9.01
C VAL A 91 5.54 16.49 10.50
N HIS A 92 6.71 16.69 11.09
CA HIS A 92 6.91 16.47 12.52
C HIS A 92 5.85 17.22 13.35
N PRO A 93 5.21 16.62 14.35
CA PRO A 93 4.08 17.21 15.08
C PRO A 93 4.36 18.62 15.61
N ALA A 94 5.56 18.90 16.11
CA ALA A 94 5.95 20.20 16.61
C ALA A 94 6.03 21.31 15.55
N PHE A 95 6.05 20.96 14.26
CA PHE A 95 6.14 21.90 13.12
C PHE A 95 4.86 21.99 12.30
N ARG A 96 3.84 21.19 12.63
CA ARG A 96 2.54 21.25 11.97
C ARG A 96 1.87 22.59 12.18
N GLY A 97 1.30 23.16 11.12
CA GLY A 97 0.63 24.45 11.15
C GLY A 97 1.55 25.66 11.27
N ARG A 98 2.83 25.47 11.54
CA ARG A 98 3.80 26.60 11.54
C ARG A 98 4.03 27.06 10.10
N ARG A 99 4.09 28.37 9.92
CA ARG A 99 4.29 29.04 8.62
C ARG A 99 5.51 29.94 8.71
N ASN A 100 6.23 30.03 7.62
CA ASN A 100 7.19 31.10 7.34
C ASN A 100 6.63 31.97 6.18
N GLY A 101 7.43 32.90 5.66
CA GLY A 101 7.03 33.76 4.54
C GLY A 101 6.60 33.00 3.28
N THR A 102 7.09 31.76 3.08
CA THR A 102 6.82 30.91 1.90
C THR A 102 5.67 29.91 2.09
N GLY A 103 5.11 29.81 3.30
CA GLY A 103 4.02 28.88 3.57
C GLY A 103 4.29 27.92 4.74
N SER A 104 3.64 26.78 4.77
CA SER A 104 3.92 25.71 5.74
C SER A 104 4.91 24.68 5.18
N VAL A 105 5.56 23.91 6.05
CA VAL A 105 6.44 22.79 5.65
C VAL A 105 5.73 21.84 4.66
N ALA A 106 4.46 21.56 4.88
CA ALA A 106 3.71 20.69 3.96
C ALA A 106 3.45 21.38 2.60
N ASP A 107 3.23 22.70 2.56
CA ASP A 107 3.05 23.44 1.30
C ASP A 107 4.35 23.42 0.48
N ALA A 108 5.50 23.66 1.14
CA ALA A 108 6.81 23.60 0.50
C ALA A 108 7.13 22.20 -0.06
N LEU A 109 6.88 21.14 0.72
CA LEU A 109 7.08 19.76 0.28
C LEU A 109 6.18 19.38 -0.91
N THR A 110 4.93 19.84 -0.90
CA THR A 110 4.01 19.56 -2.01
C THR A 110 4.44 20.31 -3.29
N ALA A 111 4.93 21.54 -3.15
CA ALA A 111 5.51 22.29 -4.26
C ALA A 111 6.75 21.56 -4.82
N TYR A 112 7.63 21.08 -3.96
CA TYR A 112 8.80 20.28 -4.36
C TYR A 112 8.38 19.04 -5.17
N ALA A 113 7.41 18.25 -4.70
CA ALA A 113 6.95 17.06 -5.41
C ALA A 113 6.34 17.41 -6.77
N ARG A 114 5.54 18.50 -6.84
CA ARG A 114 4.97 19.00 -8.09
C ARG A 114 6.06 19.39 -9.09
N ASP A 115 7.07 20.12 -8.63
CA ASP A 115 8.13 20.63 -9.49
C ASP A 115 9.04 19.49 -9.97
N THR A 116 9.32 18.50 -9.11
CA THR A 116 10.06 17.27 -9.44
C THR A 116 9.34 16.47 -10.53
N LEU A 117 8.04 16.21 -10.37
CA LEU A 117 7.25 15.46 -11.35
C LEU A 117 7.00 16.29 -12.62
N GLY A 118 6.77 17.59 -12.49
CA GLY A 118 6.55 18.51 -13.62
C GLY A 118 7.77 18.66 -14.53
N ALA A 119 8.97 18.49 -14.00
CA ALA A 119 10.20 18.45 -14.78
C ALA A 119 10.29 17.20 -15.69
N THR A 120 9.59 16.12 -15.33
CA THR A 120 9.51 14.90 -16.14
C THR A 120 8.38 15.00 -17.17
N ASP A 121 7.16 15.23 -16.72
CA ASP A 121 5.97 15.43 -17.56
C ASP A 121 4.91 16.22 -16.78
N PRO A 122 4.60 17.45 -17.20
CA PRO A 122 3.59 18.28 -16.53
C PRO A 122 2.16 17.73 -16.62
N ARG A 123 1.90 16.78 -17.54
CA ARG A 123 0.58 16.15 -17.76
C ARG A 123 0.48 14.76 -17.17
N MET A 124 1.55 14.24 -16.54
CA MET A 124 1.56 12.92 -15.93
C MET A 124 0.41 12.76 -14.93
N LEU A 125 -0.30 11.63 -15.00
CA LEU A 125 -1.34 11.31 -14.03
C LEU A 125 -0.68 10.98 -12.67
N VAL A 126 -1.01 11.77 -11.66
CA VAL A 126 -0.49 11.63 -10.30
C VAL A 126 -1.57 11.05 -9.39
N LEU A 127 -1.30 9.92 -8.76
CA LEU A 127 -2.14 9.31 -7.74
C LEU A 127 -1.67 9.76 -6.35
N ILE A 128 -2.64 10.10 -5.50
CA ILE A 128 -2.43 10.41 -4.08
C ILE A 128 -3.48 9.65 -3.28
N THR A 129 -3.07 8.98 -2.21
CA THR A 129 -4.00 8.26 -1.34
C THR A 129 -4.08 8.91 0.03
N VAL A 130 -5.29 9.04 0.55
CA VAL A 130 -5.56 9.68 1.84
C VAL A 130 -6.49 8.79 2.68
N LEU A 131 -6.07 8.50 3.90
CA LEU A 131 -6.89 7.76 4.86
C LEU A 131 -8.20 8.52 5.12
N ALA A 132 -9.33 7.85 5.07
CA ALA A 132 -10.63 8.46 5.38
C ALA A 132 -10.62 9.02 6.82
N GLY A 133 -11.17 10.23 6.97
CA GLY A 133 -11.16 10.93 8.26
C GLY A 133 -9.82 11.58 8.63
N ASN A 134 -8.86 11.68 7.69
CA ASN A 134 -7.61 12.42 7.93
C ASN A 134 -7.89 13.93 7.96
N ALA A 135 -8.15 14.47 9.15
CA ALA A 135 -8.46 15.88 9.38
C ALA A 135 -7.33 16.84 8.93
N VAL A 136 -6.09 16.37 8.82
CA VAL A 136 -4.95 17.19 8.38
C VAL A 136 -4.95 17.37 6.86
N MET A 137 -5.31 16.31 6.12
CA MET A 137 -5.32 16.34 4.65
C MET A 137 -6.63 16.86 4.05
N THR A 138 -7.77 16.59 4.68
CA THR A 138 -9.08 16.99 4.15
C THR A 138 -9.16 18.47 3.74
N PRO A 139 -8.67 19.45 4.53
CA PRO A 139 -8.71 20.87 4.15
C PRO A 139 -7.77 21.25 2.99
N ARG A 140 -6.85 20.34 2.60
CA ARG A 140 -5.87 20.56 1.53
C ARG A 140 -6.32 20.03 0.17
N LEU A 141 -7.31 19.13 0.15
CA LEU A 141 -7.81 18.48 -1.06
C LEU A 141 -8.38 19.44 -2.11
N PRO A 142 -9.07 20.55 -1.75
CA PRO A 142 -9.56 21.53 -2.70
C PRO A 142 -8.48 22.33 -3.45
N GLY A 143 -7.19 22.14 -3.11
CA GLY A 143 -6.08 22.82 -3.75
C GLY A 143 -5.91 24.28 -3.33
N PRO A 144 -5.94 24.64 -2.04
CA PRO A 144 -5.67 26.02 -1.63
C PRO A 144 -4.18 26.36 -1.88
N ARG A 145 -3.92 27.60 -2.28
CA ARG A 145 -2.59 28.20 -2.27
C ARG A 145 -1.58 27.58 -3.27
N GLY A 146 -2.00 27.40 -4.50
CA GLY A 146 -1.11 26.95 -5.59
C GLY A 146 -0.81 25.46 -5.61
N LEU A 147 -1.45 24.68 -4.76
CA LEU A 147 -1.46 23.22 -4.88
C LEU A 147 -2.45 22.80 -5.97
N PRO A 148 -2.18 21.75 -6.75
CA PRO A 148 -3.13 21.25 -7.72
C PRO A 148 -4.42 20.79 -7.02
N ARG A 149 -5.55 21.07 -7.65
CA ARG A 149 -6.84 20.55 -7.18
C ARG A 149 -6.86 19.04 -7.31
N LEU A 150 -7.09 18.35 -6.20
CA LEU A 150 -7.17 16.89 -6.17
C LEU A 150 -8.61 16.47 -6.44
N SER A 151 -8.80 15.72 -7.52
CA SER A 151 -10.12 15.14 -7.86
C SER A 151 -10.23 13.74 -7.24
N ARG A 152 -11.28 13.49 -6.46
CA ARG A 152 -11.53 12.17 -5.90
C ARG A 152 -11.87 11.21 -7.05
N PHE A 153 -11.12 10.12 -7.12
CA PHE A 153 -11.22 9.14 -8.20
C PHE A 153 -11.83 7.82 -7.72
N ALA A 154 -11.31 7.25 -6.65
CA ALA A 154 -11.72 5.93 -6.18
C ALA A 154 -11.78 5.86 -4.64
N THR A 155 -12.41 4.81 -4.15
CA THR A 155 -12.41 4.47 -2.73
C THR A 155 -11.93 3.04 -2.55
N ILE A 156 -10.86 2.88 -1.79
CA ILE A 156 -10.26 1.59 -1.48
C ILE A 156 -10.72 1.18 -0.08
N ARG A 157 -11.12 -0.07 0.05
CA ARG A 157 -11.30 -0.71 1.35
C ARG A 157 -10.15 -1.69 1.56
N THR A 158 -9.36 -1.42 2.58
CA THR A 158 -8.33 -2.35 3.04
C THR A 158 -8.95 -3.25 4.09
N PHE A 159 -8.84 -4.55 3.89
CA PHE A 159 -9.31 -5.60 4.79
C PHE A 159 -8.10 -6.20 5.51
N ALA A 160 -8.15 -6.25 6.83
CA ALA A 160 -7.25 -7.06 7.64
C ALA A 160 -8.07 -8.27 8.14
N VAL A 161 -7.95 -9.38 7.43
CA VAL A 161 -8.70 -10.61 7.72
C VAL A 161 -7.87 -11.51 8.62
N PRO A 162 -8.37 -11.92 9.81
CA PRO A 162 -7.65 -12.87 10.66
C PRO A 162 -7.41 -14.18 9.94
N LEU A 163 -6.18 -14.68 9.98
CA LEU A 163 -5.81 -15.92 9.28
C LEU A 163 -6.60 -17.13 9.77
N PHE A 164 -6.93 -17.19 11.06
CA PHE A 164 -7.74 -18.29 11.60
C PHE A 164 -9.17 -18.32 11.04
N ILE A 165 -9.70 -17.18 10.59
CA ILE A 165 -10.98 -17.10 9.87
C ILE A 165 -10.80 -17.56 8.43
N LEU A 166 -9.81 -17.02 7.71
CA LEU A 166 -9.55 -17.41 6.32
C LEU A 166 -9.37 -18.92 6.17
N ARG A 167 -8.63 -19.57 7.08
CA ARG A 167 -8.39 -21.03 7.06
C ARG A 167 -9.65 -21.87 7.10
N ARG A 168 -10.72 -21.36 7.73
CA ARG A 168 -12.00 -22.05 7.93
C ARG A 168 -13.00 -21.80 6.81
N LEU A 169 -12.70 -20.88 5.89
CA LEU A 169 -13.58 -20.63 4.76
C LEU A 169 -13.53 -21.80 3.78
N GLY A 170 -14.68 -22.08 3.17
CA GLY A 170 -14.77 -22.93 1.99
C GLY A 170 -14.06 -22.26 0.80
N ALA A 171 -13.29 -23.03 0.07
CA ALA A 171 -12.80 -22.67 -1.26
C ALA A 171 -13.71 -23.28 -2.32
N PRO A 172 -13.89 -22.62 -3.47
CA PRO A 172 -14.62 -23.22 -4.60
C PRO A 172 -13.95 -24.54 -5.04
N GLU A 173 -14.78 -25.49 -5.43
CA GLU A 173 -14.32 -26.74 -6.02
C GLU A 173 -13.79 -26.53 -7.46
N GLY A 174 -13.02 -27.50 -7.96
CA GLY A 174 -12.50 -27.47 -9.33
C GLY A 174 -11.27 -26.58 -9.55
N LEU A 175 -10.66 -26.04 -8.49
CA LEU A 175 -9.42 -25.28 -8.54
C LEU A 175 -8.30 -26.07 -7.88
N CYS A 176 -7.16 -26.21 -8.60
CA CYS A 176 -5.89 -26.66 -8.04
C CYS A 176 -5.09 -25.45 -7.60
N VAL A 177 -4.78 -25.33 -6.30
CA VAL A 177 -4.05 -24.19 -5.74
C VAL A 177 -2.73 -24.66 -5.13
N ARG A 178 -1.61 -24.03 -5.51
CA ARG A 178 -0.26 -24.36 -5.01
C ARG A 178 0.63 -23.12 -5.02
N PRO A 179 1.79 -23.16 -4.34
CA PRO A 179 2.85 -22.16 -4.55
C PRO A 179 3.31 -22.15 -6.01
N ALA A 180 3.74 -20.97 -6.49
CA ALA A 180 4.29 -20.81 -7.83
C ALA A 180 5.70 -21.42 -7.93
N GLU A 181 6.04 -21.87 -9.12
CA GLU A 181 7.35 -22.39 -9.50
C GLU A 181 7.91 -21.59 -10.71
N GLU A 182 9.20 -21.69 -11.01
CA GLU A 182 9.84 -20.92 -12.11
C GLU A 182 9.13 -21.12 -13.45
N ARG A 183 8.67 -22.32 -13.73
CA ARG A 183 7.91 -22.63 -14.95
C ARG A 183 6.56 -21.91 -15.06
N ASP A 184 6.07 -21.32 -13.98
CA ASP A 184 4.79 -20.59 -13.98
C ASP A 184 4.96 -19.09 -14.31
N VAL A 185 6.18 -18.54 -14.23
CA VAL A 185 6.45 -17.09 -14.32
C VAL A 185 5.99 -16.49 -15.65
N ASP A 186 6.28 -17.15 -16.77
CA ASP A 186 5.86 -16.67 -18.08
C ASP A 186 4.34 -16.65 -18.23
N GLU A 187 3.66 -17.68 -17.71
CA GLU A 187 2.20 -17.76 -17.73
C GLU A 187 1.57 -16.74 -16.77
N MET A 188 2.19 -16.50 -15.61
CA MET A 188 1.79 -15.42 -14.69
C MET A 188 1.91 -14.06 -15.36
N ALA A 189 3.01 -13.78 -16.04
CA ALA A 189 3.20 -12.53 -16.79
C ALA A 189 2.20 -12.40 -17.96
N ALA A 190 1.88 -13.49 -18.64
CA ALA A 190 0.86 -13.51 -19.68
C ALA A 190 -0.55 -13.23 -19.12
N LEU A 191 -0.89 -13.84 -18.00
CA LEU A 191 -2.16 -13.58 -17.31
C LEU A 191 -2.25 -12.13 -16.83
N TRP A 192 -1.15 -11.59 -16.26
CA TRP A 192 -1.09 -10.20 -15.83
C TRP A 192 -1.38 -9.24 -16.99
N ARG A 193 -0.76 -9.45 -18.14
CA ARG A 193 -1.01 -8.64 -19.35
C ARG A 193 -2.46 -8.67 -19.84
N GLY A 194 -3.18 -9.75 -19.56
CA GLY A 194 -4.61 -9.87 -19.88
C GLY A 194 -5.54 -9.21 -18.84
N VAL A 195 -5.17 -9.26 -17.56
CA VAL A 195 -6.01 -8.81 -16.44
C VAL A 195 -5.73 -7.34 -16.05
N ALA A 196 -4.46 -6.93 -16.02
CA ALA A 196 -4.05 -5.61 -15.55
C ALA A 196 -4.66 -4.44 -16.35
N PRO A 197 -4.82 -4.51 -17.69
CA PRO A 197 -5.49 -3.45 -18.45
C PRO A 197 -6.95 -3.19 -18.05
N GLN A 198 -7.58 -4.12 -17.36
CA GLN A 198 -8.95 -4.01 -16.84
C GLN A 198 -9.02 -3.28 -15.48
N ARG A 199 -7.89 -2.75 -15.01
CA ARG A 199 -7.79 -1.97 -13.77
C ARG A 199 -6.99 -0.71 -13.99
N GLN A 200 -7.50 0.40 -13.47
CA GLN A 200 -6.78 1.67 -13.50
C GLN A 200 -5.52 1.60 -12.65
N LEU A 201 -4.44 2.12 -13.17
CA LEU A 201 -3.14 2.26 -12.53
C LEU A 201 -2.47 0.93 -12.13
N ALA A 202 -2.92 -0.21 -12.67
CA ALA A 202 -2.19 -1.45 -12.55
C ALA A 202 -0.82 -1.32 -13.26
N PRO A 203 0.30 -1.74 -12.63
CA PRO A 203 1.62 -1.61 -13.23
C PRO A 203 1.74 -2.48 -14.50
N VAL A 204 2.50 -1.98 -15.47
CA VAL A 204 2.89 -2.77 -16.65
C VAL A 204 4.04 -3.67 -16.23
N LEU A 205 3.81 -4.99 -16.14
CA LEU A 205 4.81 -5.97 -15.71
C LEU A 205 5.14 -6.95 -16.85
N ARG A 206 6.42 -7.31 -16.91
CA ARG A 206 6.99 -8.35 -17.77
C ARG A 206 7.53 -9.49 -16.89
N ALA A 207 7.91 -10.61 -17.49
CA ALA A 207 8.48 -11.73 -16.74
C ALA A 207 9.75 -11.33 -15.95
N ASP A 208 10.65 -10.56 -16.56
CA ASP A 208 11.89 -10.09 -15.92
C ASP A 208 11.64 -9.19 -14.70
N ASP A 209 10.48 -8.52 -14.63
CA ASP A 209 10.16 -7.64 -13.51
C ASP A 209 9.91 -8.43 -12.23
N PHE A 210 9.47 -9.69 -12.31
CA PHE A 210 9.37 -10.57 -11.14
C PHE A 210 10.75 -10.86 -10.54
N SER A 211 11.76 -11.18 -11.37
CA SER A 211 13.12 -11.46 -10.90
C SER A 211 13.75 -10.23 -10.24
N ARG A 212 13.57 -9.03 -10.83
CA ARG A 212 14.03 -7.76 -10.23
C ARG A 212 13.34 -7.50 -8.91
N LEU A 213 12.03 -7.71 -8.86
CA LEU A 213 11.24 -7.50 -7.64
C LEU A 213 11.72 -8.41 -6.50
N PHE A 214 12.09 -9.67 -6.79
CA PHE A 214 12.64 -10.58 -5.76
C PHE A 214 13.99 -10.11 -5.23
N ALA A 215 14.80 -9.45 -6.06
CA ALA A 215 16.07 -8.89 -5.62
C ALA A 215 15.87 -7.65 -4.70
N ASP A 216 14.87 -6.84 -5.00
CA ASP A 216 14.66 -5.54 -4.35
C ASP A 216 13.67 -5.59 -3.17
N ALA A 217 12.82 -6.62 -3.09
CA ALA A 217 11.75 -6.74 -2.09
C ALA A 217 12.10 -7.76 -1.00
N PRO A 218 12.61 -7.33 0.17
CA PRO A 218 13.00 -8.24 1.25
C PRO A 218 11.84 -9.12 1.71
N GLY A 219 12.07 -10.44 1.72
CA GLY A 219 11.06 -11.42 2.14
C GLY A 219 10.01 -11.77 1.08
N LEU A 220 10.09 -11.19 -0.12
CA LEU A 220 9.32 -11.63 -1.27
C LEU A 220 10.17 -12.58 -2.12
N SER A 221 9.58 -13.69 -2.52
CA SER A 221 10.19 -14.68 -3.40
C SER A 221 9.09 -15.37 -4.21
N LEU A 222 9.48 -16.17 -5.18
CA LEU A 222 8.50 -16.92 -5.98
C LEU A 222 7.60 -17.82 -5.11
N SER A 223 8.15 -18.42 -4.05
CA SER A 223 7.36 -19.23 -3.10
C SER A 223 6.34 -18.43 -2.28
N SER A 224 6.42 -17.10 -2.30
CA SER A 224 5.38 -16.24 -1.70
C SER A 224 4.14 -16.15 -2.58
N TYR A 225 4.24 -16.51 -3.87
CA TYR A 225 3.13 -16.49 -4.82
C TYR A 225 2.34 -17.79 -4.77
N TRP A 226 1.03 -17.64 -4.69
CA TRP A 226 0.06 -18.71 -4.81
C TRP A 226 -0.61 -18.60 -6.17
N ILE A 227 -0.69 -19.70 -6.90
CA ILE A 227 -1.37 -19.80 -8.19
C ILE A 227 -2.56 -20.72 -8.09
N ALA A 228 -3.62 -20.42 -8.84
CA ALA A 228 -4.80 -21.25 -8.98
C ALA A 228 -4.96 -21.67 -10.44
N ARG A 229 -5.22 -22.95 -10.70
CA ARG A 229 -5.50 -23.49 -12.03
C ARG A 229 -6.89 -24.12 -12.06
N HIS A 230 -7.60 -23.94 -13.15
CA HIS A 230 -8.80 -24.70 -13.45
C HIS A 230 -8.48 -26.18 -13.70
N ALA A 231 -9.48 -27.05 -13.62
CA ALA A 231 -9.33 -28.49 -13.92
C ALA A 231 -8.75 -28.76 -15.31
N CYS A 232 -8.98 -27.88 -16.28
CA CYS A 232 -8.37 -27.94 -17.62
C CYS A 232 -6.88 -27.54 -17.66
N GLY A 233 -6.26 -27.21 -16.53
CA GLY A 233 -4.85 -26.81 -16.43
C GLY A 233 -4.60 -25.31 -16.66
N ARG A 234 -5.53 -24.53 -17.21
CA ARG A 234 -5.39 -23.09 -17.45
C ARG A 234 -5.20 -22.32 -16.14
N LEU A 235 -4.23 -21.41 -16.10
CA LEU A 235 -3.99 -20.50 -14.98
C LEU A 235 -5.21 -19.58 -14.80
N ALA A 236 -5.83 -19.63 -13.62
CA ALA A 236 -7.02 -18.86 -13.27
C ALA A 236 -6.67 -17.54 -12.55
N GLY A 237 -5.58 -17.54 -11.80
CA GLY A 237 -5.14 -16.36 -11.06
C GLY A 237 -3.95 -16.63 -10.17
N PHE A 238 -3.37 -15.54 -9.64
CA PHE A 238 -2.33 -15.61 -8.63
C PHE A 238 -2.36 -14.42 -7.69
N VAL A 239 -1.70 -14.56 -6.54
CA VAL A 239 -1.44 -13.50 -5.54
C VAL A 239 -0.19 -13.85 -4.75
N ALA A 240 0.64 -12.88 -4.44
CA ALA A 240 1.66 -13.06 -3.43
C ALA A 240 1.09 -12.80 -2.03
N LEU A 241 1.47 -13.63 -1.07
CA LEU A 241 1.25 -13.38 0.37
C LEU A 241 2.61 -13.06 0.99
N TRP A 242 2.89 -11.78 1.11
CA TRP A 242 4.21 -11.27 1.43
C TRP A 242 4.34 -10.88 2.91
N ASP A 243 5.35 -11.45 3.59
CA ASP A 243 5.80 -10.98 4.90
C ASP A 243 6.76 -9.81 4.73
N GLN A 244 6.29 -8.63 5.04
CA GLN A 244 7.02 -7.37 4.85
C GLN A 244 7.87 -6.94 6.05
N HIS A 245 8.02 -7.76 7.08
CA HIS A 245 8.66 -7.32 8.32
C HIS A 245 10.12 -6.84 8.16
N ARG A 246 10.80 -7.24 7.08
CA ARG A 246 12.14 -6.75 6.73
C ARG A 246 12.13 -5.42 5.97
N LEU A 247 10.96 -4.99 5.50
CA LEU A 247 10.76 -3.74 4.76
C LEU A 247 10.06 -2.70 5.61
N LYS A 248 8.96 -3.10 6.25
CA LYS A 248 8.16 -2.27 7.13
C LYS A 248 7.49 -3.11 8.22
N ASN A 249 7.41 -2.56 9.42
CA ASN A 249 6.72 -3.18 10.55
C ASN A 249 5.58 -2.28 11.04
N THR A 250 4.38 -2.83 11.12
CA THR A 250 3.27 -2.16 11.81
C THR A 250 3.37 -2.45 13.30
N VAL A 251 3.71 -1.45 14.09
CA VAL A 251 3.84 -1.56 15.55
C VAL A 251 2.62 -0.94 16.22
N VAL A 252 1.98 -1.68 17.12
CA VAL A 252 0.90 -1.15 17.93
C VAL A 252 1.51 -0.35 19.09
N GLN A 253 1.50 0.98 18.99
CA GLN A 253 2.04 1.82 20.06
C GLN A 253 1.11 1.90 21.27
N ARG A 254 -0.20 1.96 21.03
CA ARG A 254 -1.21 2.12 22.09
C ARG A 254 -2.54 1.48 21.71
N TYR A 255 -3.16 0.82 22.66
CA TYR A 255 -4.55 0.38 22.58
C TYR A 255 -5.46 1.39 23.30
N SER A 256 -6.62 1.71 22.72
CA SER A 256 -7.70 2.33 23.49
C SER A 256 -8.17 1.36 24.59
N LEU A 257 -8.89 1.85 25.60
CA LEU A 257 -9.37 0.99 26.68
C LEU A 257 -10.19 -0.20 26.15
N ARG A 258 -11.11 0.06 25.20
CA ARG A 258 -11.93 -0.98 24.55
C ARG A 258 -11.08 -1.99 23.78
N ALA A 259 -10.07 -1.50 23.04
CA ALA A 259 -9.19 -2.36 22.28
C ALA A 259 -8.26 -3.19 23.18
N ALA A 260 -7.86 -2.67 24.36
CA ALA A 260 -7.10 -3.39 25.35
C ALA A 260 -7.91 -4.53 25.99
N LEU A 261 -9.17 -4.27 26.35
CA LEU A 261 -10.08 -5.30 26.86
C LEU A 261 -10.32 -6.40 25.81
N PHE A 262 -10.57 -6.00 24.55
CA PHE A 262 -10.68 -6.96 23.46
C PHE A 262 -9.41 -7.81 23.29
N ARG A 263 -8.22 -7.18 23.32
CA ARG A 263 -6.95 -7.89 23.27
C ARG A 263 -6.81 -8.92 24.36
N TYR A 264 -7.18 -8.58 25.59
CA TYR A 264 -7.12 -9.52 26.74
C TYR A 264 -8.04 -10.71 26.50
N GLY A 265 -9.31 -10.50 26.19
CA GLY A 265 -10.28 -11.57 25.91
C GLY A 265 -9.86 -12.42 24.71
N PHE A 266 -9.42 -11.78 23.62
CA PHE A 266 -8.93 -12.49 22.44
C PHE A 266 -7.70 -13.36 22.77
N ASN A 267 -6.71 -12.81 23.47
CA ASN A 267 -5.48 -13.55 23.80
C ASN A 267 -5.73 -14.74 24.74
N LEU A 268 -6.78 -14.71 25.53
CA LEU A 268 -7.21 -15.85 26.33
C LEU A 268 -7.83 -16.94 25.43
N ALA A 269 -8.63 -16.57 24.46
CA ALA A 269 -9.29 -17.48 23.53
C ALA A 269 -8.40 -17.90 22.33
N ALA A 270 -7.33 -17.18 22.03
CA ALA A 270 -6.49 -17.39 20.86
C ALA A 270 -5.98 -18.83 20.68
N PRO A 271 -5.50 -19.52 21.75
CA PRO A 271 -5.06 -20.93 21.63
C PRO A 271 -6.19 -21.87 21.19
N LEU A 272 -7.42 -21.61 21.61
CA LEU A 272 -8.58 -22.46 21.29
C LEU A 272 -8.96 -22.39 19.81
N VAL A 273 -8.66 -21.25 19.15
CA VAL A 273 -8.96 -21.04 17.73
C VAL A 273 -7.71 -21.19 16.84
N GLY A 274 -6.56 -21.55 17.44
CA GLY A 274 -5.29 -21.66 16.72
C GLY A 274 -4.82 -20.32 16.14
N ALA A 275 -5.08 -19.22 16.86
CA ALA A 275 -4.66 -17.89 16.44
C ALA A 275 -3.43 -17.44 17.26
N PRO A 276 -2.51 -16.67 16.67
CA PRO A 276 -1.45 -16.03 17.44
C PRO A 276 -2.04 -14.95 18.36
N ARG A 277 -1.38 -14.71 19.47
CA ARG A 277 -1.76 -13.64 20.41
C ARG A 277 -1.54 -12.27 19.78
N LEU A 278 -2.46 -11.33 20.02
CA LEU A 278 -2.28 -9.93 19.65
C LEU A 278 -1.11 -9.32 20.46
N PRO A 279 -0.24 -8.53 19.81
CA PRO A 279 1.01 -8.06 20.40
C PRO A 279 0.79 -7.13 21.59
N ALA A 280 1.79 -7.05 22.46
CA ALA A 280 1.86 -6.00 23.48
C ALA A 280 2.09 -4.62 22.84
N PRO A 281 1.76 -3.50 23.52
CA PRO A 281 2.21 -2.19 23.10
C PRO A 281 3.73 -2.17 22.86
N GLY A 282 4.17 -1.57 21.77
CA GLY A 282 5.57 -1.55 21.33
C GLY A 282 6.01 -2.74 20.47
N ALA A 283 5.24 -3.82 20.43
CA ALA A 283 5.55 -5.00 19.64
C ALA A 283 4.92 -4.95 18.23
N PRO A 284 5.55 -5.57 17.22
CA PRO A 284 5.04 -5.60 15.87
C PRO A 284 3.81 -6.51 15.74
N LEU A 285 2.86 -6.07 14.91
CA LEU A 285 1.74 -6.88 14.46
C LEU A 285 2.16 -7.60 13.16
N ARG A 286 2.38 -8.91 13.25
CA ARG A 286 2.81 -9.71 12.10
C ARG A 286 1.62 -9.98 11.18
N CYS A 287 1.74 -9.56 9.93
CA CYS A 287 0.72 -9.72 8.89
C CYS A 287 1.35 -10.23 7.60
N LEU A 288 0.57 -10.97 6.82
CA LEU A 288 0.83 -11.21 5.41
C LEU A 288 0.11 -10.13 4.60
N SER A 289 0.79 -9.53 3.63
CA SER A 289 0.18 -8.57 2.71
C SER A 289 -0.10 -9.25 1.37
N ALA A 290 -1.35 -9.22 0.91
CA ALA A 290 -1.67 -9.59 -0.46
C ALA A 290 -1.04 -8.57 -1.39
N PHE A 291 -0.30 -9.06 -2.38
CA PHE A 291 0.47 -8.26 -3.32
C PHE A 291 0.32 -8.83 -4.72
N GLN A 292 0.26 -7.97 -5.74
CA GLN A 292 0.05 -8.36 -7.13
C GLN A 292 -1.14 -9.30 -7.32
N VAL A 293 -2.32 -8.86 -6.84
CA VAL A 293 -3.57 -9.62 -7.03
C VAL A 293 -3.91 -9.66 -8.52
N CYS A 294 -3.70 -10.79 -9.15
CA CYS A 294 -4.00 -11.04 -10.56
C CYS A 294 -5.08 -12.11 -10.68
N VAL A 295 -6.31 -11.68 -10.68
CA VAL A 295 -7.50 -12.53 -10.84
C VAL A 295 -8.50 -11.77 -11.70
N PRO A 296 -9.10 -12.40 -12.74
CA PRO A 296 -10.17 -11.78 -13.52
C PRO A 296 -11.32 -11.33 -12.61
N ALA A 297 -11.90 -10.17 -12.88
CA ALA A 297 -13.00 -9.60 -12.09
C ALA A 297 -14.23 -10.51 -12.02
N THR A 298 -14.40 -11.39 -13.02
CA THR A 298 -15.48 -12.37 -13.11
C THR A 298 -15.31 -13.58 -12.20
N GLU A 299 -14.11 -13.77 -11.62
CA GLU A 299 -13.76 -14.98 -10.87
C GLU A 299 -13.34 -14.69 -9.40
N PRO A 300 -14.17 -14.01 -8.58
CA PRO A 300 -13.82 -13.70 -7.19
C PRO A 300 -13.57 -14.96 -6.33
N GLY A 301 -14.14 -16.09 -6.71
CA GLY A 301 -13.90 -17.39 -6.07
C GLY A 301 -12.44 -17.84 -6.16
N VAL A 302 -11.75 -17.52 -7.27
CA VAL A 302 -10.31 -17.80 -7.44
C VAL A 302 -9.49 -17.05 -6.40
N LEU A 303 -9.76 -15.75 -6.19
CA LEU A 303 -9.09 -14.98 -5.14
C LEU A 303 -9.33 -15.59 -3.75
N ARG A 304 -10.57 -16.01 -3.45
CA ARG A 304 -10.88 -16.68 -2.18
C ARG A 304 -10.07 -17.96 -2.03
N ALA A 305 -9.99 -18.81 -3.06
CA ALA A 305 -9.21 -20.05 -3.01
C ALA A 305 -7.74 -19.81 -2.72
N LEU A 306 -7.15 -18.81 -3.38
CA LEU A 306 -5.74 -18.39 -3.19
C LEU A 306 -5.48 -17.95 -1.74
N LEU A 307 -6.33 -17.05 -1.21
CA LEU A 307 -6.19 -16.54 0.17
C LEU A 307 -6.37 -17.65 1.20
N VAL A 308 -7.33 -18.57 1.00
CA VAL A 308 -7.58 -19.72 1.88
C VAL A 308 -6.38 -20.66 1.89
N ALA A 309 -5.84 -21.00 0.72
CA ALA A 309 -4.70 -21.91 0.60
C ALA A 309 -3.47 -21.34 1.30
N GLY A 310 -3.14 -20.08 1.05
CA GLY A 310 -2.03 -19.40 1.71
C GLY A 310 -2.22 -19.27 3.22
N ALA A 311 -3.45 -18.98 3.68
CA ALA A 311 -3.75 -18.95 5.11
C ALA A 311 -3.62 -20.32 5.79
N ARG A 312 -3.97 -21.41 5.09
CA ARG A 312 -3.80 -22.79 5.58
C ARG A 312 -2.33 -23.17 5.68
N ALA A 313 -1.53 -22.81 4.68
CA ALA A 313 -0.08 -23.04 4.71
C ALA A 313 0.61 -22.25 5.83
N ALA A 314 0.10 -21.06 6.16
CA ALA A 314 0.59 -20.23 7.24
C ALA A 314 0.01 -20.61 8.64
N ALA A 315 -0.59 -21.79 8.81
CA ALA A 315 -1.30 -22.17 10.04
C ALA A 315 -0.43 -22.15 11.30
N SER A 316 0.83 -22.55 11.19
CA SER A 316 1.79 -22.57 12.31
C SER A 316 2.68 -21.30 12.38
N SER A 317 2.34 -20.27 11.62
CA SER A 317 3.13 -19.05 11.54
C SER A 317 2.68 -18.00 12.58
N PRO A 318 3.51 -16.99 12.88
CA PRO A 318 3.15 -15.93 13.82
C PRO A 318 2.22 -14.86 13.21
N TYR A 319 1.73 -15.04 11.99
CA TYR A 319 0.91 -14.04 11.32
C TYR A 319 -0.53 -14.04 11.85
N ALA A 320 -0.97 -12.87 12.31
CA ALA A 320 -2.32 -12.70 12.84
C ALA A 320 -3.36 -12.42 11.73
N PHE A 321 -2.95 -11.68 10.70
CA PHE A 321 -3.84 -11.19 9.65
C PHE A 321 -3.25 -11.37 8.26
N CYS A 322 -4.14 -11.47 7.27
CA CYS A 322 -3.85 -11.18 5.88
C CYS A 322 -4.47 -9.82 5.53
N THR A 323 -3.67 -8.90 4.96
CA THR A 323 -4.15 -7.59 4.53
C THR A 323 -4.29 -7.54 3.02
N ILE A 324 -5.40 -7.01 2.54
CA ILE A 324 -5.66 -6.81 1.12
C ILE A 324 -6.46 -5.53 0.91
N GLY A 325 -6.07 -4.70 -0.07
CA GLY A 325 -6.79 -3.49 -0.46
C GLY A 325 -7.47 -3.69 -1.82
N LEU A 326 -8.76 -3.41 -1.87
CA LEU A 326 -9.54 -3.50 -3.10
C LEU A 326 -10.37 -2.22 -3.27
N ASP A 327 -10.52 -1.76 -4.50
CA ASP A 327 -11.50 -0.74 -4.83
C ASP A 327 -12.89 -1.26 -4.44
N VAL A 328 -13.72 -0.41 -3.86
CA VAL A 328 -15.08 -0.81 -3.45
C VAL A 328 -15.96 -1.22 -4.63
N THR A 329 -15.60 -0.80 -5.84
CA THR A 329 -16.28 -1.16 -7.09
C THR A 329 -15.73 -2.45 -7.72
N ASP A 330 -14.56 -2.97 -7.25
CA ASP A 330 -13.98 -4.19 -7.80
C ASP A 330 -14.82 -5.41 -7.39
N PRO A 331 -15.33 -6.21 -8.36
CA PRO A 331 -16.08 -7.45 -8.07
C PRO A 331 -15.30 -8.44 -7.21
N LEU A 332 -13.96 -8.37 -7.18
CA LEU A 332 -13.13 -9.21 -6.32
C LEU A 332 -13.40 -9.01 -4.82
N THR A 333 -14.03 -7.91 -4.40
CA THR A 333 -14.52 -7.73 -3.02
C THR A 333 -15.44 -8.86 -2.57
N ARG A 334 -16.13 -9.52 -3.50
CA ARG A 334 -16.99 -10.69 -3.24
C ARG A 334 -16.19 -11.91 -2.72
N ALA A 335 -14.90 -11.99 -2.99
CA ALA A 335 -14.03 -13.03 -2.44
C ALA A 335 -14.03 -13.04 -0.90
N LEU A 336 -14.27 -11.89 -0.28
CA LEU A 336 -14.27 -11.68 1.16
C LEU A 336 -15.68 -11.65 1.77
N THR A 337 -16.73 -11.93 1.00
CA THR A 337 -18.11 -12.00 1.51
C THR A 337 -18.22 -13.08 2.58
N GLY A 338 -18.86 -12.75 3.71
CA GLY A 338 -18.96 -13.63 4.87
C GLY A 338 -17.70 -13.72 5.74
N CYS A 339 -16.63 -13.01 5.38
CA CYS A 339 -15.45 -12.87 6.21
C CYS A 339 -15.59 -11.72 7.19
N TRP A 340 -15.37 -11.99 8.47
CA TRP A 340 -15.12 -10.89 9.40
C TRP A 340 -13.71 -10.33 9.14
N ALA A 341 -13.60 -9.01 8.99
CA ALA A 341 -12.35 -8.31 8.80
C ALA A 341 -12.39 -6.94 9.47
N GLN A 342 -11.26 -6.52 10.02
CA GLN A 342 -11.07 -5.13 10.35
C GLN A 342 -10.87 -4.35 9.05
N THR A 343 -11.68 -3.31 8.83
CA THR A 343 -11.60 -2.53 7.58
C THR A 343 -11.10 -1.12 7.83
N THR A 344 -10.35 -0.62 6.86
CA THR A 344 -9.89 0.76 6.78
C THR A 344 -10.23 1.30 5.39
N VAL A 345 -10.75 2.53 5.34
CA VAL A 345 -11.09 3.19 4.08
C VAL A 345 -10.02 4.19 3.70
N VAL A 346 -9.58 4.13 2.46
CA VAL A 346 -8.62 5.04 1.84
C VAL A 346 -9.28 5.65 0.61
N HIS A 347 -9.18 6.98 0.48
CA HIS A 347 -9.64 7.68 -0.72
C HIS A 347 -8.46 7.93 -1.65
N ALA A 348 -8.63 7.59 -2.91
CA ALA A 348 -7.69 7.88 -3.97
C ALA A 348 -8.09 9.17 -4.70
N TYR A 349 -7.12 10.04 -4.90
CA TYR A 349 -7.26 11.30 -5.61
C TYR A 349 -6.28 11.33 -6.76
N VAL A 350 -6.65 12.04 -7.81
CA VAL A 350 -5.81 12.26 -8.98
C VAL A 350 -5.64 13.74 -9.27
N SER A 351 -4.49 14.08 -9.81
CA SER A 351 -4.11 15.40 -10.30
C SER A 351 -3.05 15.25 -11.39
N THR A 352 -2.57 16.39 -11.92
CA THR A 352 -1.32 16.46 -12.68
C THR A 352 -0.37 17.45 -12.01
N PRO A 353 0.94 17.44 -12.31
CA PRO A 353 1.86 18.47 -11.83
C PRO A 353 1.43 19.88 -12.26
N ALA A 354 0.85 20.04 -13.47
CA ALA A 354 0.36 21.31 -13.97
C ALA A 354 -0.92 21.82 -13.29
N GLY A 355 -1.71 20.92 -12.67
CA GLY A 355 -2.99 21.32 -12.06
C GLY A 355 -3.96 20.18 -11.84
N ALA A 356 -5.26 20.44 -12.00
CA ALA A 356 -6.27 19.40 -12.00
C ALA A 356 -6.05 18.44 -13.17
N TYR A 357 -6.42 17.16 -12.97
CA TYR A 357 -6.38 16.20 -14.06
C TYR A 357 -7.48 16.55 -15.09
N GLU A 358 -7.03 16.96 -16.28
CA GLU A 358 -7.88 17.32 -17.44
C GLU A 358 -7.76 16.28 -18.57
N GLY A 359 -7.11 15.15 -18.30
CA GLY A 359 -6.98 14.06 -19.27
C GLY A 359 -8.30 13.34 -19.54
N PRO A 360 -8.28 12.30 -20.40
CA PRO A 360 -9.46 11.48 -20.67
C PRO A 360 -10.13 11.03 -19.38
N SER A 361 -11.47 11.07 -19.33
CA SER A 361 -12.20 10.57 -18.16
C SER A 361 -11.66 9.18 -17.80
N LEU A 362 -11.24 9.03 -16.56
CA LEU A 362 -10.85 7.71 -16.06
C LEU A 362 -12.12 6.85 -16.06
N GLY A 363 -12.16 5.86 -16.96
CA GLY A 363 -13.32 5.00 -17.15
C GLY A 363 -13.73 4.28 -15.85
N ALA A 364 -14.87 3.61 -15.90
CA ALA A 364 -15.45 2.88 -14.76
C ALA A 364 -14.64 1.66 -14.28
N LEU A 365 -13.39 1.50 -14.75
CA LEU A 365 -12.52 0.41 -14.30
C LEU A 365 -12.10 0.62 -12.85
N PRO A 366 -12.10 -0.45 -12.02
CA PRO A 366 -11.67 -0.34 -10.63
C PRO A 366 -10.19 0.02 -10.53
N LEU A 367 -9.82 0.74 -9.47
CA LEU A 367 -8.42 1.07 -9.19
C LEU A 367 -7.66 -0.16 -8.70
N HIS A 368 -6.53 -0.46 -9.32
CA HIS A 368 -5.54 -1.38 -8.76
C HIS A 368 -4.79 -0.70 -7.61
N PHE A 369 -4.78 -1.33 -6.45
CA PHE A 369 -4.16 -0.75 -5.26
C PHE A 369 -3.32 -1.77 -4.50
N GLU A 370 -2.04 -1.49 -4.40
CA GLU A 370 -1.08 -2.32 -3.66
C GLU A 370 -0.95 -1.83 -2.22
N THR A 371 -1.75 -2.38 -1.30
CA THR A 371 -1.65 -2.09 0.14
C THR A 371 -0.25 -2.39 0.69
N ALA A 372 0.43 -3.33 0.08
CA ALA A 372 1.80 -3.68 0.42
C ALA A 372 2.80 -2.53 0.20
N LEU A 373 2.54 -1.62 -0.72
CA LEU A 373 3.44 -0.52 -1.09
C LEU A 373 3.05 0.85 -0.51
N VAL A 374 2.17 0.88 0.52
CA VAL A 374 1.68 2.12 1.15
C VAL A 374 2.07 2.21 2.62
#